data_6d4bb2cb3410a842b6303e380222bb5b
#
_entry.id   6d4bb2cb3410a842b6303e380222bb5b
#
_cell.length_a   1.000
_cell.length_b   1.000
_cell.length_c   1.000
_cell.angle_alpha   90.00
_cell.angle_beta   90.00
_cell.angle_gamma   90.00
#
_symmetry.space_group_name_H-M   'P 1'
#
loop_
_entity.id
_entity.type
_entity.pdbx_description
1 polymer ?
#
loop_
_entity_poly.entity_id
_entity_poly.type
_entity_poly.pdbx_seq_one_letter_code
_entity_poly.pdbx_strand_id
1 'polypeptide(L)'
;MFENEDEWVSKTQMKKQMNDLQALGMELTKLSTDTLKKIGLDEDLYEAVVTYKKITSNGALKRQSQFIGRLMRDTDPAPIEAFLAKLRGENTAHNAFLQRVEQARTRLLADDNALTQFMADFPHADAGKLRTLIRNTKKEQEQNKPPKNFRALFQEIKSIIDRKSTRLNSSHW
;
A
#
# COMPACT_ATOMS: atom_id res chain seq x y z
N MET A 1 -9.74 -10.42 -51.88
CA MET A 1 -9.78 -9.11 -51.21
C MET A 1 -10.11 -9.35 -49.74
N PHE A 2 -9.08 -9.40 -48.93
CA PHE A 2 -9.25 -9.53 -47.49
C PHE A 2 -9.19 -8.13 -46.93
N GLU A 3 -10.35 -7.51 -46.67
CA GLU A 3 -10.41 -6.29 -45.86
C GLU A 3 -10.05 -6.72 -44.43
N ASN A 4 -8.96 -6.15 -43.93
CA ASN A 4 -8.57 -6.33 -42.52
C ASN A 4 -9.70 -5.73 -41.67
N GLU A 5 -10.54 -6.62 -41.14
CA GLU A 5 -11.52 -6.25 -40.10
C GLU A 5 -10.87 -5.71 -38.83
N ASP A 6 -9.53 -5.84 -38.72
CA ASP A 6 -8.74 -5.41 -37.57
C ASP A 6 -8.46 -3.90 -37.51
N GLU A 7 -8.77 -3.12 -38.55
CA GLU A 7 -8.48 -1.67 -38.57
C GLU A 7 -9.64 -0.77 -38.08
N TRP A 8 -10.80 -1.34 -37.75
CA TRP A 8 -11.93 -0.53 -37.27
C TRP A 8 -12.00 -0.52 -35.73
N VAL A 9 -11.02 0.13 -35.11
CA VAL A 9 -11.20 0.58 -33.71
C VAL A 9 -12.25 1.71 -33.77
N SER A 10 -13.45 1.46 -33.24
CA SER A 10 -14.51 2.45 -33.20
C SER A 10 -14.05 3.71 -32.45
N LYS A 11 -14.61 4.88 -32.80
CA LYS A 11 -14.33 6.15 -32.09
C LYS A 11 -14.54 6.01 -30.56
N THR A 12 -15.54 5.21 -30.18
CA THR A 12 -15.84 4.91 -28.76
C THR A 12 -14.70 4.11 -28.08
N GLN A 13 -14.14 3.12 -28.78
CA GLN A 13 -13.00 2.34 -28.26
C GLN A 13 -11.75 3.19 -28.16
N MET A 14 -11.46 4.05 -29.14
CA MET A 14 -10.33 4.98 -29.09
C MET A 14 -10.46 5.95 -27.92
N LYS A 15 -11.64 6.49 -27.68
CA LYS A 15 -11.92 7.39 -26.57
C LYS A 15 -11.71 6.67 -25.23
N LYS A 16 -12.17 5.42 -25.12
CA LYS A 16 -11.97 4.60 -23.93
C LYS A 16 -10.48 4.35 -23.66
N GLN A 17 -9.71 3.98 -24.70
CA GLN A 17 -8.26 3.77 -24.57
C GLN A 17 -7.54 5.04 -24.08
N MET A 18 -7.91 6.19 -24.62
CA MET A 18 -7.33 7.49 -24.21
C MET A 18 -7.67 7.83 -22.77
N ASN A 19 -8.93 7.57 -22.36
CA ASN A 19 -9.35 7.78 -20.98
C ASN A 19 -8.64 6.84 -20.01
N ASP A 20 -8.43 5.57 -20.40
CA ASP A 20 -7.70 4.58 -19.61
C ASP A 20 -6.22 4.99 -19.45
N LEU A 21 -5.58 5.49 -20.51
CA LEU A 21 -4.21 6.00 -20.47
C LEU A 21 -4.11 7.24 -19.58
N GLN A 22 -5.07 8.16 -19.68
CA GLN A 22 -5.11 9.32 -18.79
C GLN A 22 -5.32 8.91 -17.33
N ALA A 23 -6.21 7.96 -17.07
CA ALA A 23 -6.44 7.43 -15.71
C ALA A 23 -5.17 6.79 -15.15
N LEU A 24 -4.42 6.05 -15.96
CA LEU A 24 -3.13 5.45 -15.57
C LEU A 24 -2.11 6.55 -15.22
N GLY A 25 -2.02 7.60 -16.04
CA GLY A 25 -1.18 8.76 -15.76
C GLY A 25 -1.57 9.47 -14.46
N MET A 26 -2.86 9.55 -14.17
CA MET A 26 -3.37 10.17 -12.95
C MET A 26 -3.05 9.32 -11.70
N GLU A 27 -2.99 8.00 -11.81
CA GLU A 27 -2.49 7.15 -10.72
C GLU A 27 -1.06 7.48 -10.33
N LEU A 28 -0.21 7.85 -11.31
CA LEU A 28 1.16 8.27 -11.05
C LEU A 28 1.23 9.52 -10.17
N THR A 29 0.27 10.42 -10.27
CA THR A 29 0.24 11.66 -9.47
C THR A 29 0.02 11.41 -7.98
N LYS A 30 -0.51 10.25 -7.61
CA LYS A 30 -0.73 9.85 -6.21
C LYS A 30 0.52 9.27 -5.55
N LEU A 31 1.55 8.95 -6.33
CA LEU A 31 2.78 8.35 -5.81
C LEU A 31 3.75 9.42 -5.32
N SER A 32 4.62 9.05 -4.39
CA SER A 32 5.72 9.92 -3.97
C SER A 32 6.75 10.11 -5.09
N THR A 33 7.50 11.21 -5.05
CA THR A 33 8.55 11.46 -6.05
C THR A 33 9.62 10.37 -6.04
N ASP A 34 9.95 9.82 -4.87
CA ASP A 34 10.91 8.71 -4.75
C ASP A 34 10.41 7.45 -5.46
N THR A 35 9.13 7.13 -5.32
CA THR A 35 8.50 6.01 -6.02
C THR A 35 8.47 6.23 -7.53
N LEU A 36 8.14 7.45 -7.97
CA LEU A 36 8.14 7.82 -9.40
C LEU A 36 9.51 7.62 -10.05
N LYS A 37 10.58 7.95 -9.35
CA LYS A 37 11.95 7.75 -9.85
C LYS A 37 12.27 6.28 -10.09
N LYS A 38 11.70 5.38 -9.31
CA LYS A 38 11.91 3.93 -9.45
C LYS A 38 11.26 3.34 -10.69
N ILE A 39 10.21 3.98 -11.22
CA ILE A 39 9.51 3.48 -12.41
C ILE A 39 10.35 3.65 -13.67
N GLY A 40 11.20 4.66 -13.72
CA GLY A 40 11.99 4.97 -14.91
C GLY A 40 11.17 5.65 -16.01
N LEU A 41 10.29 6.57 -15.64
CA LEU A 41 9.50 7.35 -16.59
C LEU A 41 10.38 8.23 -17.48
N ASP A 42 9.92 8.49 -18.71
CA ASP A 42 10.52 9.53 -19.55
C ASP A 42 10.51 10.87 -18.80
N GLU A 43 11.55 11.68 -19.02
CA GLU A 43 11.74 12.94 -18.28
C GLU A 43 10.54 13.87 -18.40
N ASP A 44 9.97 14.01 -19.60
CA ASP A 44 8.83 14.88 -19.84
C ASP A 44 7.60 14.44 -19.05
N LEU A 45 7.34 13.15 -18.99
CA LEU A 45 6.23 12.57 -18.21
C LEU A 45 6.46 12.72 -16.72
N TYR A 46 7.68 12.46 -16.26
CA TYR A 46 8.05 12.65 -14.85
C TYR A 46 7.83 14.10 -14.40
N GLU A 47 8.31 15.05 -15.19
CA GLU A 47 8.14 16.49 -14.88
C GLU A 47 6.68 16.91 -14.88
N ALA A 48 5.89 16.41 -15.83
CA ALA A 48 4.47 16.69 -15.90
C ALA A 48 3.70 16.20 -14.68
N VAL A 49 4.03 15.00 -14.20
CA VAL A 49 3.46 14.40 -12.98
C VAL A 49 3.85 15.19 -11.74
N VAL A 50 5.12 15.54 -11.60
CA VAL A 50 5.61 16.34 -10.46
C VAL A 50 4.97 17.72 -10.46
N THR A 51 4.84 18.35 -11.62
CA THR A 51 4.16 19.66 -11.77
C THR A 51 2.69 19.57 -11.32
N TYR A 52 1.99 18.50 -11.69
CA TYR A 52 0.60 18.29 -11.27
C TYR A 52 0.47 18.35 -9.73
N LYS A 53 1.41 17.73 -9.02
CA LYS A 53 1.41 17.68 -7.55
C LYS A 53 1.55 19.06 -6.89
N LYS A 54 2.08 20.03 -7.60
CA LYS A 54 2.31 21.40 -7.10
C LYS A 54 1.18 22.38 -7.42
N ILE A 55 0.29 22.01 -8.34
CA ILE A 55 -0.81 22.86 -8.78
C ILE A 55 -1.93 22.83 -7.73
N THR A 56 -2.52 23.99 -7.44
CA THR A 56 -3.60 24.13 -6.46
C THR A 56 -4.94 24.53 -7.08
N SER A 57 -4.93 25.14 -8.27
CA SER A 57 -6.15 25.61 -8.94
C SER A 57 -6.79 24.47 -9.76
N ASN A 58 -8.12 24.33 -9.65
CA ASN A 58 -8.87 23.26 -10.34
C ASN A 58 -8.76 23.34 -11.87
N GLY A 59 -8.80 24.54 -12.43
CA GLY A 59 -8.66 24.72 -13.87
C GLY A 59 -7.28 24.33 -14.38
N ALA A 60 -6.23 24.66 -13.65
CA ALA A 60 -4.86 24.28 -13.97
C ALA A 60 -4.64 22.77 -13.81
N LEU A 61 -5.22 22.16 -12.78
CA LEU A 61 -5.19 20.69 -12.60
C LEU A 61 -5.82 19.95 -13.78
N LYS A 62 -6.96 20.43 -14.24
CA LYS A 62 -7.64 19.84 -15.42
C LYS A 62 -6.76 19.90 -16.67
N ARG A 63 -6.16 21.05 -16.94
CA ARG A 63 -5.25 21.21 -18.09
C ARG A 63 -4.02 20.32 -17.95
N GLN A 64 -3.44 20.24 -16.77
CA GLN A 64 -2.27 19.39 -16.53
C GLN A 64 -2.61 17.91 -16.68
N SER A 65 -3.80 17.48 -16.22
CA SER A 65 -4.25 16.10 -16.41
C SER A 65 -4.42 15.73 -17.89
N GLN A 66 -4.92 16.66 -18.70
CA GLN A 66 -5.03 16.48 -20.15
C GLN A 66 -3.65 16.42 -20.81
N PHE A 67 -2.70 17.21 -20.35
CA PHE A 67 -1.33 17.19 -20.84
C PHE A 67 -0.65 15.84 -20.49
N ILE A 68 -0.81 15.35 -19.27
CA ILE A 68 -0.34 14.01 -18.87
C ILE A 68 -0.97 12.94 -19.76
N GLY A 69 -2.26 13.03 -20.05
CA GLY A 69 -2.95 12.11 -20.97
C GLY A 69 -2.33 12.10 -22.36
N ARG A 70 -1.95 13.26 -22.90
CA ARG A 70 -1.26 13.35 -24.19
C ARG A 70 0.11 12.70 -24.17
N LEU A 71 0.91 12.92 -23.10
CA LEU A 71 2.22 12.28 -22.94
C LEU A 71 2.08 10.76 -22.80
N MET A 72 1.05 10.28 -22.14
CA MET A 72 0.79 8.85 -21.98
C MET A 72 0.51 8.14 -23.30
N ARG A 73 -0.02 8.84 -24.32
CA ARG A 73 -0.24 8.25 -25.64
C ARG A 73 1.06 7.86 -26.34
N ASP A 74 2.15 8.58 -26.05
CA ASP A 74 3.46 8.34 -26.63
C ASP A 74 4.35 7.45 -25.73
N THR A 75 3.81 6.99 -24.63
CA THR A 75 4.50 6.17 -23.64
C THR A 75 4.00 4.73 -23.68
N ASP A 76 4.91 3.75 -23.59
CA ASP A 76 4.53 2.35 -23.41
C ASP A 76 3.94 2.17 -21.99
N PRO A 77 2.65 1.82 -21.85
CA PRO A 77 2.02 1.69 -20.53
C PRO A 77 2.41 0.41 -19.80
N ALA A 78 2.96 -0.60 -20.47
CA ALA A 78 3.19 -1.91 -19.89
C ALA A 78 4.12 -1.91 -18.68
N PRO A 79 5.29 -1.22 -18.69
CA PRO A 79 6.15 -1.13 -17.51
C PRO A 79 5.49 -0.41 -16.33
N ILE A 80 4.69 0.62 -16.63
CA ILE A 80 3.97 1.38 -15.60
C ILE A 80 2.89 0.52 -14.95
N GLU A 81 2.10 -0.19 -15.75
CA GLU A 81 1.06 -1.10 -15.25
C GLU A 81 1.65 -2.22 -14.40
N ALA A 82 2.76 -2.81 -14.82
CA ALA A 82 3.46 -3.86 -14.08
C ALA A 82 3.97 -3.35 -12.73
N PHE A 83 4.56 -2.15 -12.71
CA PHE A 83 5.05 -1.54 -11.47
C PHE A 83 3.91 -1.24 -10.49
N LEU A 84 2.81 -0.65 -10.97
CA LEU A 84 1.66 -0.34 -10.14
C LEU A 84 0.97 -1.59 -9.60
N ALA A 85 0.89 -2.66 -10.40
CA ALA A 85 0.35 -3.94 -9.95
C ALA A 85 1.19 -4.55 -8.83
N LYS A 86 2.52 -4.50 -8.97
CA LYS A 86 3.45 -4.96 -7.93
C LYS A 86 3.31 -4.15 -6.65
N LEU A 87 3.22 -2.84 -6.77
CA LEU A 87 3.05 -1.92 -5.63
C LEU A 87 1.74 -2.19 -4.90
N ARG A 88 0.64 -2.41 -5.63
CA ARG A 88 -0.66 -2.79 -5.03
C ARG A 88 -0.58 -4.13 -4.29
N GLY A 89 0.12 -5.11 -4.85
CA GLY A 89 0.36 -6.40 -4.21
C GLY A 89 1.14 -6.28 -2.90
N GLU A 90 2.20 -5.50 -2.90
CA GLU A 90 2.99 -5.21 -1.70
C GLU A 90 2.17 -4.48 -0.63
N ASN A 91 1.38 -3.48 -1.02
CA ASN A 91 0.50 -2.75 -0.11
C ASN A 91 -0.59 -3.65 0.47
N THR A 92 -1.17 -4.54 -0.33
CA THR A 92 -2.17 -5.51 0.12
C THR A 92 -1.57 -6.47 1.14
N ALA A 93 -0.39 -7.00 0.89
CA ALA A 93 0.33 -7.89 1.82
C ALA A 93 0.67 -7.16 3.13
N HIS A 94 1.11 -5.91 3.06
CA HIS A 94 1.42 -5.09 4.23
C HIS A 94 0.15 -4.82 5.05
N ASN A 95 -0.95 -4.46 4.41
CA ASN A 95 -2.23 -4.23 5.08
C ASN A 95 -2.76 -5.51 5.74
N ALA A 96 -2.64 -6.66 5.08
CA ALA A 96 -3.02 -7.95 5.65
C ALA A 96 -2.16 -8.28 6.89
N PHE A 97 -0.87 -7.97 6.87
CA PHE A 97 0.03 -8.10 8.02
C PHE A 97 -0.42 -7.23 9.19
N LEU A 98 -0.72 -5.96 8.94
CA LEU A 98 -1.20 -5.05 9.99
C LEU A 98 -2.54 -5.51 10.59
N GLN A 99 -3.45 -6.02 9.76
CA GLN A 99 -4.71 -6.59 10.23
C GLN A 99 -4.50 -7.79 11.15
N ARG A 100 -3.54 -8.66 10.84
CA ARG A 100 -3.19 -9.79 11.73
C ARG A 100 -2.67 -9.30 13.09
N VAL A 101 -1.88 -8.24 13.10
CA VAL A 101 -1.38 -7.62 14.35
C VAL A 101 -2.55 -7.09 15.18
N GLU A 102 -3.48 -6.37 14.54
CA GLU A 102 -4.69 -5.85 15.22
C GLU A 102 -5.56 -6.96 15.78
N GLN A 103 -5.78 -8.02 15.04
CA GLN A 103 -6.56 -9.17 15.47
C GLN A 103 -5.90 -9.87 16.67
N ALA A 104 -4.59 -10.04 16.65
CA ALA A 104 -3.83 -10.60 17.76
C ALA A 104 -3.98 -9.75 19.02
N ARG A 105 -3.86 -8.43 18.90
CA ARG A 105 -4.07 -7.49 20.01
C ARG A 105 -5.48 -7.61 20.58
N THR A 106 -6.49 -7.63 19.74
CA THR A 106 -7.88 -7.76 20.16
C THR A 106 -8.10 -9.06 20.93
N ARG A 107 -7.57 -10.18 20.44
CA ARG A 107 -7.68 -11.48 21.12
C ARG A 107 -6.98 -11.48 22.48
N LEU A 108 -5.76 -10.93 22.55
CA LEU A 108 -4.98 -10.88 23.81
C LEU A 108 -5.68 -10.03 24.87
N LEU A 109 -6.40 -8.98 24.47
CA LEU A 109 -7.14 -8.12 25.39
C LEU A 109 -8.51 -8.72 25.79
N ALA A 110 -9.09 -9.57 24.95
CA ALA A 110 -10.42 -10.13 25.18
C ALA A 110 -10.42 -11.45 25.97
N ASP A 111 -9.37 -12.26 25.81
CA ASP A 111 -9.30 -13.62 26.36
C ASP A 111 -7.97 -13.84 27.11
N ASP A 112 -8.07 -14.17 28.39
CA ASP A 112 -6.89 -14.44 29.23
C ASP A 112 -6.07 -15.65 28.75
N ASN A 113 -6.70 -16.60 28.05
CA ASN A 113 -6.04 -17.78 27.50
C ASN A 113 -5.36 -17.52 26.15
N ALA A 114 -5.66 -16.40 25.51
CA ALA A 114 -5.09 -16.05 24.20
C ALA A 114 -3.58 -15.90 24.23
N LEU A 115 -3.01 -15.43 25.35
CA LEU A 115 -1.56 -15.31 25.51
C LEU A 115 -0.87 -16.68 25.45
N THR A 116 -1.45 -17.70 26.03
CA THR A 116 -0.91 -19.06 25.97
C THR A 116 -0.83 -19.57 24.53
N GLN A 117 -1.88 -19.36 23.75
CA GLN A 117 -1.89 -19.72 22.33
C GLN A 117 -0.87 -18.89 21.53
N PHE A 118 -0.81 -17.60 21.82
CA PHE A 118 0.14 -16.69 21.15
C PHE A 118 1.58 -17.12 21.41
N MET A 119 1.90 -17.51 22.65
CA MET A 119 3.24 -18.00 23.01
C MET A 119 3.57 -19.34 22.36
N ALA A 120 2.57 -20.20 22.12
CA ALA A 120 2.76 -21.44 21.36
C ALA A 120 3.14 -21.16 19.89
N ASP A 121 2.52 -20.16 19.27
CA ASP A 121 2.81 -19.75 17.90
C ASP A 121 4.12 -18.96 17.79
N PHE A 122 4.48 -18.20 18.83
CA PHE A 122 5.67 -17.34 18.87
C PHE A 122 6.50 -17.59 20.13
N PRO A 123 7.21 -18.75 20.19
CA PRO A 123 7.96 -19.13 21.41
C PRO A 123 9.08 -18.14 21.79
N HIS A 124 9.55 -17.35 20.84
CA HIS A 124 10.61 -16.35 21.05
C HIS A 124 10.11 -15.05 21.69
N ALA A 125 8.79 -14.88 21.83
CA ALA A 125 8.20 -13.68 22.38
C ALA A 125 8.45 -13.58 23.91
N ASP A 126 8.54 -12.34 24.40
CA ASP A 126 8.65 -12.07 25.83
C ASP A 126 7.27 -12.06 26.50
N ALA A 127 6.91 -13.17 27.12
CA ALA A 127 5.61 -13.33 27.78
C ALA A 127 5.41 -12.34 28.93
N GLY A 128 6.47 -12.03 29.69
CA GLY A 128 6.42 -11.07 30.78
C GLY A 128 6.10 -9.67 30.32
N LYS A 129 6.72 -9.23 29.24
CA LYS A 129 6.48 -7.93 28.63
C LYS A 129 5.05 -7.83 28.08
N LEU A 130 4.58 -8.88 27.40
CA LEU A 130 3.21 -8.94 26.89
C LEU A 130 2.17 -8.88 28.00
N ARG A 131 2.36 -9.63 29.10
CA ARG A 131 1.46 -9.58 30.26
C ARG A 131 1.38 -8.19 30.85
N THR A 132 2.51 -7.53 31.01
CA THR A 132 2.58 -6.17 31.54
C THR A 132 1.83 -5.18 30.61
N LEU A 133 2.05 -5.26 29.32
CA LEU A 133 1.37 -4.39 28.33
C LEU A 133 -0.14 -4.65 28.29
N ILE A 134 -0.56 -5.92 28.34
CA ILE A 134 -1.99 -6.29 28.38
C ILE A 134 -2.65 -5.72 29.62
N ARG A 135 -2.05 -5.92 30.79
CA ARG A 135 -2.56 -5.42 32.06
C ARG A 135 -2.67 -3.89 32.08
N ASN A 136 -1.61 -3.22 31.64
CA ASN A 136 -1.57 -1.76 31.60
C ASN A 136 -2.57 -1.18 30.60
N THR A 137 -2.78 -1.85 29.47
CA THR A 137 -3.78 -1.46 28.47
C THR A 137 -5.19 -1.55 29.05
N LYS A 138 -5.52 -2.63 29.76
CA LYS A 138 -6.83 -2.80 30.41
C LYS A 138 -7.07 -1.71 31.46
N LYS A 139 -6.04 -1.36 32.27
CA LYS A 139 -6.13 -0.24 33.22
C LYS A 139 -6.36 1.11 32.54
N GLU A 140 -5.66 1.38 31.43
CA GLU A 140 -5.87 2.61 30.65
C GLU A 140 -7.30 2.72 30.19
N GLN A 141 -7.87 1.63 29.65
CA GLN A 141 -9.23 1.59 29.14
C GLN A 141 -10.26 1.82 30.26
N GLU A 142 -10.07 1.19 31.42
CA GLU A 142 -10.94 1.37 32.57
C GLU A 142 -10.91 2.80 33.13
N GLN A 143 -9.76 3.46 33.07
CA GLN A 143 -9.54 4.80 33.60
C GLN A 143 -9.70 5.89 32.56
N ASN A 144 -10.12 5.56 31.34
CA ASN A 144 -10.23 6.49 30.20
C ASN A 144 -8.96 7.34 29.97
N LYS A 145 -7.79 6.74 30.18
CA LYS A 145 -6.50 7.38 29.93
C LYS A 145 -6.13 7.31 28.44
N PRO A 146 -5.20 8.16 27.96
CA PRO A 146 -4.69 8.05 26.60
C PRO A 146 -4.15 6.65 26.29
N PRO A 147 -4.35 6.11 25.07
CA PRO A 147 -4.06 4.71 24.74
C PRO A 147 -2.57 4.45 24.47
N LYS A 148 -1.71 4.79 25.42
CA LYS A 148 -0.26 4.65 25.31
C LYS A 148 0.18 3.18 25.31
N ASN A 149 -0.32 2.38 26.26
CA ASN A 149 0.01 0.97 26.34
C ASN A 149 -0.70 0.15 25.27
N PHE A 150 -1.88 0.56 24.86
CA PHE A 150 -2.59 -0.03 23.71
C PHE A 150 -1.76 0.05 22.44
N ARG A 151 -1.15 1.20 22.17
CA ARG A 151 -0.24 1.40 21.04
C ARG A 151 1.07 0.63 21.20
N ALA A 152 1.63 0.62 22.41
CA ALA A 152 2.85 -0.12 22.70
C ALA A 152 2.67 -1.62 22.52
N LEU A 153 1.51 -2.16 22.89
CA LEU A 153 1.15 -3.56 22.67
C LEU A 153 1.12 -3.91 21.17
N PHE A 154 0.55 -3.04 20.36
CA PHE A 154 0.55 -3.21 18.89
C PHE A 154 1.98 -3.30 18.34
N GLN A 155 2.86 -2.38 18.76
CA GLN A 155 4.25 -2.36 18.29
C GLN A 155 5.03 -3.61 18.72
N GLU A 156 4.80 -4.11 19.93
CA GLU A 156 5.43 -5.33 20.42
C GLU A 156 4.97 -6.56 19.61
N ILE A 157 3.67 -6.71 19.39
CA ILE A 157 3.12 -7.82 18.59
C ILE A 157 3.65 -7.74 17.15
N LYS A 158 3.66 -6.57 16.56
CA LYS A 158 4.19 -6.33 15.21
C LYS A 158 5.65 -6.80 15.11
N SER A 159 6.47 -6.43 16.07
CA SER A 159 7.88 -6.84 16.14
C SER A 159 8.04 -8.36 16.25
N ILE A 160 7.20 -9.00 17.06
CA ILE A 160 7.25 -10.47 17.28
C ILE A 160 6.88 -11.21 15.99
N ILE A 161 5.79 -10.84 15.33
CA ILE A 161 5.32 -11.48 14.10
C ILE A 161 6.34 -11.23 12.97
N ASP A 162 6.88 -10.04 12.88
CA ASP A 162 7.88 -9.66 11.86
C ASP A 162 9.17 -10.49 12.01
N ARG A 163 9.65 -10.71 13.24
CA ARG A 163 10.82 -11.56 13.52
C ARG A 163 10.61 -13.01 13.04
N LYS A 164 9.42 -13.57 13.24
CA LYS A 164 9.09 -14.93 12.76
C LYS A 164 9.18 -14.98 11.23
N SER A 165 8.63 -14.00 10.53
CA SER A 165 8.69 -13.92 9.07
C SER A 165 10.13 -13.83 8.55
N THR A 166 10.97 -13.03 9.20
CA THR A 166 12.39 -12.89 8.86
C THR A 166 13.15 -14.21 9.08
N ARG A 167 12.89 -14.92 10.19
CA ARG A 167 13.52 -16.24 10.46
C ARG A 167 13.13 -17.30 9.43
N LEU A 168 11.86 -17.34 9.01
CA LEU A 168 11.40 -18.27 7.97
C LEU A 168 12.07 -18.00 6.63
N ASN A 169 12.25 -16.72 6.27
CA ASN A 169 12.94 -16.33 5.05
C ASN A 169 14.44 -16.67 5.09
N SER A 170 15.09 -16.57 6.24
CA SER A 170 16.51 -16.88 6.38
C SER A 170 16.81 -18.38 6.43
N SER A 171 15.83 -19.25 6.74
CA SER A 171 16.02 -20.71 6.80
C SER A 171 15.91 -21.40 5.44
N HIS A 172 15.66 -20.67 4.36
CA HIS A 172 15.60 -21.18 2.99
C HIS A 172 16.92 -21.09 2.21
N TRP A 173 18.01 -20.74 2.85
CA TRP A 173 19.36 -20.70 2.24
C TRP A 173 20.17 -21.93 2.49
#